data_10a4d8264c48c4fdce908d0ffd31d3da
#
_entry.id   10a4d8264c48c4fdce908d0ffd31d3da
#
_cell.length_a   1.000
_cell.length_b   1.000
_cell.length_c   1.000
_cell.angle_alpha   90.00
_cell.angle_beta   90.00
_cell.angle_gamma   90.00
#
_symmetry.space_group_name_H-M   'P 1'
#
loop_
_entity.id
_entity.type
_entity.pdbx_description
1 polymer ?
#
loop_
_entity_poly.entity_id
_entity_poly.type
_entity_poly.pdbx_seq_one_letter_code
_entity_poly.pdbx_strand_id
1 'polypeptide(L)'
;MNRRNLMLSLLALSLWPTIAIAQTASWKLGDTVRPPALTLLNGQPVNWEPLKGKVIVLEFWGSWCPFCARQNPILDRFYKQHQARGLEVITVSLDKTADAAQQYMKKGGYSFKAGMVTPEWDTIYKQRRGLPQLFVIDRKGKLVLIEVREMLEDDILDIARFL
;
A
#
# COMPACT_ATOMS: atom_id res chain seq x y z
N MET A 1 -59.43 43.39 21.18
CA MET A 1 -59.27 41.91 21.25
C MET A 1 -58.26 41.54 20.18
N ASN A 2 -56.97 41.45 20.56
CA ASN A 2 -55.85 41.15 19.63
C ASN A 2 -55.49 39.66 19.70
N ARG A 3 -55.68 38.95 18.62
CA ARG A 3 -55.18 37.57 18.45
C ARG A 3 -53.82 37.66 17.76
N ARG A 4 -52.76 37.46 18.53
CA ARG A 4 -51.38 37.37 18.03
C ARG A 4 -51.19 35.90 17.54
N ASN A 5 -51.09 35.78 16.22
CA ASN A 5 -50.70 34.50 15.61
C ASN A 5 -49.16 34.30 15.77
N LEU A 6 -48.82 33.28 16.57
CA LEU A 6 -47.45 32.84 16.73
C LEU A 6 -47.18 31.81 15.62
N MET A 7 -46.44 32.20 14.57
CA MET A 7 -45.94 31.26 13.56
C MET A 7 -44.70 30.59 14.10
N LEU A 8 -44.83 29.32 14.44
CA LEU A 8 -43.68 28.43 14.70
C LEU A 8 -43.07 27.96 13.36
N SER A 9 -41.92 28.53 13.02
CA SER A 9 -41.12 28.07 11.89
C SER A 9 -40.37 26.80 12.31
N LEU A 10 -40.81 25.65 11.83
CA LEU A 10 -40.08 24.40 11.94
C LEU A 10 -38.91 24.41 10.94
N LEU A 11 -37.68 24.62 11.43
CA LEU A 11 -36.46 24.40 10.70
C LEU A 11 -36.21 22.87 10.56
N ALA A 12 -36.61 22.31 9.45
CA ALA A 12 -36.26 20.94 9.12
C ALA A 12 -34.75 20.90 8.74
N LEU A 13 -33.89 20.42 9.65
CA LEU A 13 -32.52 20.03 9.33
C LEU A 13 -32.58 18.78 8.44
N SER A 14 -32.38 18.96 7.15
CA SER A 14 -32.17 17.85 6.23
C SER A 14 -30.76 17.28 6.43
N LEU A 15 -30.67 16.19 7.18
CA LEU A 15 -29.49 15.33 7.25
C LEU A 15 -29.33 14.60 5.89
N TRP A 16 -28.58 15.16 4.97
CA TRP A 16 -28.16 14.44 3.79
C TRP A 16 -27.06 13.45 4.18
N PRO A 17 -27.23 12.15 3.90
CA PRO A 17 -26.16 11.20 4.09
C PRO A 17 -25.03 11.56 3.13
N THR A 18 -23.87 11.95 3.65
CA THR A 18 -22.65 12.04 2.89
C THR A 18 -22.27 10.62 2.48
N ILE A 19 -22.64 10.22 1.27
CA ILE A 19 -22.12 9.01 0.64
C ILE A 19 -20.65 9.27 0.41
N ALA A 20 -19.79 8.71 1.26
CA ALA A 20 -18.37 8.64 1.01
C ALA A 20 -18.18 7.74 -0.22
N ILE A 21 -18.06 8.36 -1.40
CA ILE A 21 -17.65 7.64 -2.60
C ILE A 21 -16.24 7.17 -2.32
N ALA A 22 -16.07 5.87 -2.08
CA ALA A 22 -14.76 5.23 -2.08
C ALA A 22 -14.17 5.46 -3.47
N GLN A 23 -13.34 6.48 -3.58
CA GLN A 23 -12.60 6.74 -4.80
C GLN A 23 -11.68 5.53 -5.00
N THR A 24 -11.96 4.76 -6.03
CA THR A 24 -11.00 3.81 -6.62
C THR A 24 -9.86 4.64 -7.20
N ALA A 25 -8.96 5.07 -6.32
CA ALA A 25 -7.93 6.00 -6.67
C ALA A 25 -6.94 5.32 -7.60
N SER A 26 -6.91 5.78 -8.83
CA SER A 26 -5.79 5.53 -9.74
C SER A 26 -4.55 6.19 -9.13
N TRP A 27 -3.60 5.39 -8.66
CA TRP A 27 -2.35 5.90 -8.09
C TRP A 27 -1.44 6.46 -9.19
N LYS A 28 -1.12 7.73 -9.11
CA LYS A 28 -0.24 8.45 -10.05
C LYS A 28 0.93 9.08 -9.30
N LEU A 29 2.04 9.27 -9.99
CA LEU A 29 3.19 10.00 -9.43
C LEU A 29 2.75 11.38 -8.94
N GLY A 30 3.17 11.73 -7.72
CA GLY A 30 2.83 12.98 -7.06
C GLY A 30 1.56 12.93 -6.20
N ASP A 31 0.71 11.91 -6.34
CA ASP A 31 -0.47 11.76 -5.50
C ASP A 31 -0.09 11.50 -4.04
N THR A 32 -0.85 12.08 -3.12
CA THR A 32 -0.82 11.64 -1.73
C THR A 32 -1.67 10.37 -1.61
N VAL A 33 -1.03 9.26 -1.31
CA VAL A 33 -1.68 7.95 -1.30
C VAL A 33 -1.92 7.45 0.12
N ARG A 34 -3.01 6.71 0.28
CA ARG A 34 -3.35 5.98 1.50
C ARG A 34 -3.49 4.51 1.14
N PRO A 35 -2.54 3.67 1.52
CA PRO A 35 -2.65 2.24 1.26
C PRO A 35 -3.90 1.65 1.92
N PRO A 36 -4.60 0.73 1.25
CA PRO A 36 -5.74 0.03 1.84
C PRO A 36 -5.33 -0.78 3.08
N ALA A 37 -6.31 -1.24 3.85
CA ALA A 37 -6.08 -2.20 4.92
C ALA A 37 -5.38 -3.44 4.36
N LEU A 38 -4.42 -3.97 5.11
CA LEU A 38 -3.69 -5.18 4.77
C LEU A 38 -3.53 -6.04 6.01
N THR A 39 -3.93 -7.30 5.93
CA THR A 39 -3.60 -8.30 6.92
C THR A 39 -2.35 -9.05 6.48
N LEU A 40 -1.34 -9.07 7.33
CA LEU A 40 -0.09 -9.78 7.09
C LEU A 40 -0.29 -11.31 7.14
N LEU A 41 0.65 -12.05 6.55
CA LEU A 41 0.64 -13.52 6.54
C LEU A 41 0.67 -14.15 7.95
N ASN A 42 1.08 -13.40 8.97
CA ASN A 42 1.02 -13.81 10.38
C ASN A 42 -0.33 -13.46 11.05
N GLY A 43 -1.32 -12.98 10.31
CA GLY A 43 -2.65 -12.61 10.79
C GLY A 43 -2.76 -11.23 11.41
N GLN A 44 -1.68 -10.48 11.56
CA GLN A 44 -1.72 -9.14 12.14
C GLN A 44 -2.06 -8.07 11.08
N PRO A 45 -2.91 -7.09 11.40
CA PRO A 45 -3.15 -5.96 10.49
C PRO A 45 -1.91 -5.05 10.42
N VAL A 46 -1.66 -4.48 9.24
CA VAL A 46 -0.68 -3.39 9.11
C VAL A 46 -1.23 -2.14 9.79
N ASN A 47 -0.50 -1.62 10.77
CA ASN A 47 -0.78 -0.31 11.31
C ASN A 47 -0.01 0.75 10.50
N TRP A 48 -0.73 1.57 9.73
CA TRP A 48 -0.16 2.60 8.88
C TRP A 48 0.23 3.89 9.63
N GLU A 49 -0.34 4.13 10.82
CA GLU A 49 -0.08 5.37 11.59
C GLU A 49 1.39 5.55 11.97
N PRO A 50 2.08 4.55 12.58
CA PRO A 50 3.50 4.67 12.92
C PRO A 50 4.43 4.66 11.70
N LEU A 51 3.89 4.42 10.49
CA LEU A 51 4.65 4.47 9.25
C LEU A 51 4.65 5.85 8.60
N LYS A 52 3.83 6.77 9.08
CA LYS A 52 3.87 8.18 8.65
C LYS A 52 5.26 8.76 8.93
N GLY A 53 5.80 9.48 7.96
CA GLY A 53 7.15 10.03 8.04
C GLY A 53 8.27 9.03 7.68
N LYS A 54 7.94 7.80 7.36
CA LYS A 54 8.87 6.83 6.78
C LYS A 54 8.77 6.83 5.26
N VAL A 55 9.80 6.33 4.60
CA VAL A 55 9.74 5.92 3.20
C VAL A 55 9.18 4.51 3.14
N ILE A 56 8.11 4.32 2.36
CA ILE A 56 7.45 3.02 2.25
C ILE A 56 7.65 2.49 0.83
N VAL A 57 8.21 1.29 0.73
CA VAL A 57 8.21 0.51 -0.50
C VAL A 57 7.05 -0.48 -0.42
N LEU A 58 6.16 -0.42 -1.41
CA LEU A 58 5.10 -1.40 -1.61
C LEU A 58 5.44 -2.24 -2.84
N GLU A 59 5.36 -3.56 -2.74
CA GLU A 59 5.62 -4.44 -3.87
C GLU A 59 4.51 -5.48 -4.03
N PHE A 60 4.00 -5.63 -5.25
CA PHE A 60 3.20 -6.77 -5.65
C PHE A 60 4.09 -7.86 -6.23
N TRP A 61 3.89 -9.09 -5.79
CA TRP A 61 4.68 -10.25 -6.21
C TRP A 61 3.87 -11.55 -6.20
N GLY A 62 4.45 -12.62 -6.70
CA GLY A 62 3.91 -13.97 -6.58
C GLY A 62 5.04 -14.99 -6.45
N SER A 63 4.84 -16.06 -5.69
CA SER A 63 5.83 -17.12 -5.51
C SER A 63 6.22 -17.83 -6.81
N TRP A 64 5.34 -17.79 -7.79
CA TRP A 64 5.50 -18.33 -9.14
C TRP A 64 6.18 -17.38 -10.13
N CYS A 65 6.49 -16.14 -9.72
CA CYS A 65 7.07 -15.12 -10.58
C CYS A 65 8.61 -15.20 -10.58
N PRO A 66 9.27 -15.56 -11.69
CA PRO A 66 10.73 -15.70 -11.73
C PRO A 66 11.47 -14.37 -11.56
N PHE A 67 10.88 -13.25 -12.03
CA PHE A 67 11.43 -11.91 -11.87
C PHE A 67 11.39 -11.45 -10.41
N CYS A 68 10.30 -11.74 -9.69
CA CYS A 68 10.19 -11.49 -8.26
C CYS A 68 11.23 -12.30 -7.48
N ALA A 69 11.46 -13.55 -7.87
CA ALA A 69 12.45 -14.41 -7.23
C ALA A 69 13.88 -13.86 -7.35
N ARG A 70 14.20 -13.10 -8.40
CA ARG A 70 15.50 -12.42 -8.54
C ARG A 70 15.57 -11.10 -7.78
N GLN A 71 14.47 -10.31 -7.80
CA GLN A 71 14.40 -9.01 -7.16
C GLN A 71 14.33 -9.09 -5.63
N ASN A 72 13.52 -9.98 -5.08
CA ASN A 72 13.22 -10.01 -3.65
C ASN A 72 14.46 -10.18 -2.74
N PRO A 73 15.48 -10.98 -3.08
CA PRO A 73 16.72 -11.01 -2.29
C PRO A 73 17.45 -9.66 -2.23
N ILE A 74 17.41 -8.90 -3.33
CA ILE A 74 18.05 -7.57 -3.41
C ILE A 74 17.24 -6.58 -2.55
N LEU A 75 15.92 -6.60 -2.70
CA LEU A 75 15.01 -5.76 -1.92
C LEU A 75 15.12 -6.04 -0.40
N ASP A 76 15.27 -7.31 -0.01
CA ASP A 76 15.44 -7.67 1.40
C ASP A 76 16.78 -7.19 1.98
N ARG A 77 17.89 -7.30 1.21
CA ARG A 77 19.18 -6.72 1.63
C ARG A 77 19.07 -5.20 1.79
N PHE A 78 18.47 -4.53 0.82
CA PHE A 78 18.24 -3.08 0.87
C PHE A 78 17.41 -2.68 2.07
N TYR A 79 16.32 -3.42 2.36
CA TYR A 79 15.49 -3.19 3.55
C TYR A 79 16.29 -3.30 4.84
N LYS A 80 17.05 -4.39 5.02
CA LYS A 80 17.89 -4.60 6.21
C LYS A 80 18.91 -3.48 6.43
N GLN A 81 19.48 -2.95 5.36
CA GLN A 81 20.45 -1.86 5.43
C GLN A 81 19.82 -0.50 5.81
N HIS A 82 18.57 -0.28 5.43
CA HIS A 82 17.94 1.04 5.53
C HIS A 82 16.76 1.15 6.49
N GLN A 83 16.29 0.05 7.08
CA GLN A 83 15.17 0.07 8.04
C GLN A 83 15.41 1.04 9.21
N ALA A 84 16.63 1.11 9.73
CA ALA A 84 17.01 2.04 10.81
C ALA A 84 16.96 3.52 10.37
N ARG A 85 17.06 3.78 9.07
CA ARG A 85 16.94 5.12 8.47
C ARG A 85 15.50 5.51 8.17
N GLY A 86 14.52 4.66 8.51
CA GLY A 86 13.11 4.91 8.30
C GLY A 86 12.57 4.37 6.98
N LEU A 87 13.20 3.33 6.42
CA LEU A 87 12.60 2.54 5.35
C LEU A 87 11.64 1.50 5.93
N GLU A 88 10.49 1.34 5.31
CA GLU A 88 9.60 0.21 5.53
C GLU A 88 9.30 -0.46 4.20
N VAL A 89 9.32 -1.79 4.16
CA VAL A 89 8.97 -2.58 2.98
C VAL A 89 7.78 -3.47 3.34
N ILE A 90 6.68 -3.29 2.62
CA ILE A 90 5.44 -4.03 2.78
C ILE A 90 5.05 -4.58 1.43
N THR A 91 4.78 -5.87 1.36
CA THR A 91 4.53 -6.55 0.10
C THR A 91 3.17 -7.22 0.07
N VAL A 92 2.61 -7.36 -1.13
CA VAL A 92 1.29 -7.93 -1.38
C VAL A 92 1.44 -9.10 -2.34
N SER A 93 1.17 -10.29 -1.85
CA SER A 93 1.22 -11.52 -2.66
C SER A 93 -0.03 -11.68 -3.50
N LEU A 94 0.15 -12.03 -4.78
CA LEU A 94 -0.89 -12.44 -5.71
C LEU A 94 -1.05 -13.97 -5.79
N ASP A 95 -0.47 -14.71 -4.84
CA ASP A 95 -0.65 -16.15 -4.75
C ASP A 95 -2.12 -16.50 -4.50
N LYS A 96 -2.51 -17.69 -4.90
CA LYS A 96 -3.86 -18.20 -4.68
C LYS A 96 -4.14 -18.54 -3.21
N THR A 97 -3.09 -18.84 -2.46
CA THR A 97 -3.20 -19.26 -1.05
C THR A 97 -2.14 -18.57 -0.19
N ALA A 98 -2.49 -18.27 1.05
CA ALA A 98 -1.55 -17.73 2.02
C ALA A 98 -0.39 -18.69 2.31
N ASP A 99 -0.64 -19.99 2.26
CA ASP A 99 0.38 -21.01 2.48
C ASP A 99 1.49 -20.94 1.43
N ALA A 100 1.17 -20.79 0.14
CA ALA A 100 2.18 -20.62 -0.91
C ALA A 100 3.04 -19.38 -0.67
N ALA A 101 2.43 -18.25 -0.30
CA ALA A 101 3.14 -17.04 0.04
C ALA A 101 4.02 -17.20 1.28
N GLN A 102 3.52 -17.85 2.34
CA GLN A 102 4.28 -18.11 3.57
C GLN A 102 5.50 -19.01 3.31
N GLN A 103 5.32 -20.09 2.54
CA GLN A 103 6.42 -20.97 2.17
C GLN A 103 7.51 -20.24 1.38
N TYR A 104 7.12 -19.40 0.43
CA TYR A 104 8.06 -18.58 -0.34
C TYR A 104 8.84 -17.64 0.57
N MET A 105 8.16 -16.89 1.44
CA MET A 105 8.78 -15.97 2.39
C MET A 105 9.77 -16.69 3.31
N LYS A 106 9.37 -17.84 3.85
CA LYS A 106 10.20 -18.66 4.72
C LYS A 106 11.42 -19.23 3.99
N LYS A 107 11.23 -19.76 2.77
CA LYS A 107 12.32 -20.29 1.95
C LYS A 107 13.36 -19.22 1.60
N GLY A 108 12.91 -18.00 1.28
CA GLY A 108 13.79 -16.88 0.96
C GLY A 108 14.44 -16.23 2.19
N GLY A 109 13.95 -16.51 3.40
CA GLY A 109 14.42 -15.86 4.63
C GLY A 109 14.20 -14.34 4.64
N TYR A 110 13.14 -13.88 3.96
CA TYR A 110 12.87 -12.46 3.81
C TYR A 110 12.36 -11.83 5.09
N SER A 111 12.87 -10.64 5.41
CA SER A 111 12.54 -9.89 6.62
C SER A 111 11.45 -8.83 6.42
N PHE A 112 11.14 -8.47 5.17
CA PHE A 112 10.07 -7.55 4.88
C PHE A 112 8.69 -8.18 5.15
N LYS A 113 7.69 -7.32 5.37
CA LYS A 113 6.32 -7.74 5.67
C LYS A 113 5.58 -8.15 4.40
N ALA A 114 4.76 -9.18 4.49
CA ALA A 114 3.93 -9.62 3.38
C ALA A 114 2.49 -9.91 3.83
N GLY A 115 1.52 -9.56 2.99
CA GLY A 115 0.11 -9.89 3.13
C GLY A 115 -0.45 -10.43 1.83
N MET A 116 -1.71 -10.91 1.88
CA MET A 116 -2.41 -11.38 0.68
C MET A 116 -3.16 -10.25 0.00
N VAL A 117 -3.27 -10.33 -1.32
CA VAL A 117 -4.07 -9.40 -2.10
C VAL A 117 -5.54 -9.44 -1.66
N THR A 118 -6.14 -8.25 -1.47
CA THR A 118 -7.57 -8.05 -1.30
C THR A 118 -8.18 -7.40 -2.55
N PRO A 119 -9.51 -7.31 -2.68
CA PRO A 119 -10.13 -6.62 -3.81
C PRO A 119 -9.64 -5.18 -4.00
N GLU A 120 -9.40 -4.44 -2.92
CA GLU A 120 -8.88 -3.07 -2.95
C GLU A 120 -7.46 -3.02 -3.49
N TRP A 121 -6.58 -3.92 -3.02
CA TRP A 121 -5.21 -4.05 -3.52
C TRP A 121 -5.16 -4.53 -4.96
N ASP A 122 -6.03 -5.46 -5.35
CA ASP A 122 -6.15 -5.95 -6.73
C ASP A 122 -6.55 -4.82 -7.70
N THR A 123 -7.38 -3.89 -7.25
CA THR A 123 -7.73 -2.69 -8.02
C THR A 123 -6.51 -1.82 -8.30
N ILE A 124 -5.60 -1.66 -7.33
CA ILE A 124 -4.34 -0.92 -7.51
C ILE A 124 -3.42 -1.68 -8.47
N TYR A 125 -3.24 -2.98 -8.26
CA TYR A 125 -2.41 -3.83 -9.11
C TYR A 125 -2.88 -3.80 -10.58
N LYS A 126 -4.16 -3.94 -10.83
CA LYS A 126 -4.75 -4.02 -12.18
C LYS A 126 -4.60 -2.76 -13.01
N GLN A 127 -4.30 -1.64 -12.40
CA GLN A 127 -4.05 -0.39 -13.14
C GLN A 127 -2.87 -0.50 -14.11
N ARG A 128 -1.88 -1.33 -13.81
CA ARG A 128 -0.62 -1.43 -14.59
C ARG A 128 -0.13 -2.85 -14.82
N ARG A 129 -0.81 -3.86 -14.59
CA ARG A 129 -0.48 -5.28 -14.73
C ARG A 129 0.99 -5.59 -15.05
N GLY A 130 1.60 -6.44 -14.30
CA GLY A 130 2.99 -6.88 -14.42
C GLY A 130 3.59 -7.17 -13.06
N LEU A 131 4.54 -8.10 -12.99
CA LEU A 131 5.24 -8.46 -11.76
C LEU A 131 6.75 -8.53 -11.98
N PRO A 132 7.52 -8.11 -11.00
CA PRO A 132 7.11 -7.37 -9.80
C PRO A 132 6.53 -5.99 -10.15
N GLN A 133 5.68 -5.45 -9.29
CA GLN A 133 5.20 -4.08 -9.43
C GLN A 133 5.52 -3.35 -8.12
N LEU A 134 6.31 -2.28 -8.19
CA LEU A 134 6.84 -1.59 -7.04
C LEU A 134 6.44 -0.13 -7.03
N PHE A 135 6.10 0.36 -5.85
CA PHE A 135 5.75 1.75 -5.55
C PHE A 135 6.60 2.25 -4.40
N VAL A 136 7.07 3.49 -4.49
CA VAL A 136 7.73 4.18 -3.38
C VAL A 136 6.89 5.37 -2.94
N ILE A 137 6.59 5.41 -1.66
CA ILE A 137 5.89 6.51 -1.00
C ILE A 137 6.91 7.23 -0.11
N ASP A 138 7.06 8.53 -0.31
CA ASP A 138 8.00 9.35 0.45
C ASP A 138 7.50 9.65 1.88
N ARG A 139 8.34 10.32 2.67
CA ARG A 139 8.03 10.71 4.06
C ARG A 139 6.79 11.63 4.18
N LYS A 140 6.37 12.28 3.10
CA LYS A 140 5.19 13.15 3.05
C LYS A 140 3.93 12.39 2.60
N GLY A 141 4.05 11.08 2.35
CA GLY A 141 2.95 10.25 1.86
C GLY A 141 2.70 10.39 0.36
N LYS A 142 3.63 10.96 -0.39
CA LYS A 142 3.51 11.11 -1.84
C LYS A 142 4.12 9.93 -2.56
N LEU A 143 3.44 9.48 -3.61
CA LEU A 143 3.94 8.47 -4.52
C LEU A 143 5.02 9.07 -5.43
N VAL A 144 6.26 8.63 -5.25
CA VAL A 144 7.44 9.21 -5.90
C VAL A 144 8.09 8.29 -6.93
N LEU A 145 7.75 7.00 -6.90
CA LEU A 145 8.20 6.02 -7.89
C LEU A 145 7.13 4.97 -8.14
N ILE A 146 6.98 4.58 -9.40
CA ILE A 146 6.18 3.44 -9.84
C ILE A 146 7.04 2.68 -10.84
N GLU A 147 7.30 1.40 -10.58
CA GLU A 147 8.00 0.53 -11.51
C GLU A 147 7.20 -0.76 -11.73
N VAL A 148 7.09 -1.20 -12.98
CA VAL A 148 6.30 -2.38 -13.38
C VAL A 148 7.18 -3.30 -14.22
N ARG A 149 8.18 -3.84 -13.57
CA ARG A 149 9.12 -4.85 -14.10
C ARG A 149 10.15 -5.15 -13.02
N GLU A 150 11.00 -6.13 -13.29
CA GLU A 150 12.17 -6.39 -12.46
C GLU A 150 13.08 -5.14 -12.43
N MET A 151 13.38 -4.68 -11.23
CA MET A 151 14.39 -3.69 -10.95
C MET A 151 15.72 -4.41 -10.70
N LEU A 152 16.77 -3.93 -11.33
CA LEU A 152 18.13 -4.41 -11.07
C LEU A 152 18.65 -3.85 -9.73
N GLU A 153 19.80 -4.32 -9.29
CA GLU A 153 20.38 -3.91 -8.01
C GLU A 153 20.56 -2.39 -7.91
N ASP A 154 21.11 -1.76 -8.95
CA ASP A 154 21.33 -0.31 -8.99
C ASP A 154 20.01 0.47 -8.91
N ASP A 155 18.94 -0.01 -9.55
CA ASP A 155 17.61 0.61 -9.50
C ASP A 155 17.03 0.58 -8.08
N ILE A 156 17.23 -0.54 -7.36
CA ILE A 156 16.78 -0.68 -5.97
C ILE A 156 17.61 0.18 -5.03
N LEU A 157 18.93 0.22 -5.22
CA LEU A 157 19.84 1.06 -4.42
C LEU A 157 19.52 2.55 -4.58
N ASP A 158 19.08 2.98 -5.78
CA ASP A 158 18.72 4.36 -6.06
C ASP A 158 17.47 4.83 -5.28
N ILE A 159 16.64 3.91 -4.77
CA ILE A 159 15.54 4.24 -3.85
C ILE A 159 16.06 4.97 -2.60
N ALA A 160 17.33 4.78 -2.21
CA ALA A 160 17.95 5.44 -1.07
C ALA A 160 17.93 6.98 -1.16
N ARG A 161 17.75 7.56 -2.34
CA ARG A 161 17.60 9.01 -2.55
C ARG A 161 16.34 9.61 -1.89
N PHE A 162 15.36 8.77 -1.54
CA PHE A 162 14.13 9.20 -0.87
C PHE A 162 14.20 9.09 0.66
N LEU A 163 15.29 8.53 1.23
CA LEU A 163 15.48 8.29 2.68
C LEU A 163 15.99 9.55 3.45
#